data_13197f8cc1ae62e04b7ed850c8093964
#
_entry.id   13197f8cc1ae62e04b7ed850c8093964
#
_cell.length_a   1.000
_cell.length_b   1.000
_cell.length_c   1.000
_cell.angle_alpha   90.00
_cell.angle_beta   90.00
_cell.angle_gamma   90.00
#
_symmetry.space_group_name_H-M   'P 1'
#
loop_
_entity.id
_entity.type
_entity.pdbx_description
1 polymer ?
#
loop_
_entity_poly.entity_id
_entity_poly.type
_entity_poly.pdbx_seq_one_letter_code
_entity_poly.pdbx_strand_id
1 'polypeptide(L)'
;MIFLLTLMILAIACGVPYKGMEKNYERRDHINTPDYSDLHYWAAHPFKKDPADSVPQPLLSTFQPDSSVDVFFIHPTTYTDDQLPFGYSAPINNIELNTKTDYTTILFQASIFNVVGRVFAPRYRQANLQAYFPKNAPDSSAAIAAFELAYADVKTAFEYYLKHYHAGKPIVIAAHSQGTTHGKRLLKEYFDNQVLKNKLVAAYLIGLPVTENEYTQLKACTSPNQTGCIISWRTYKAGYTPPLILQEKYKAIVTNPLTWTNDLTMAERQINKGGVLLKFNKIVPAVAAAKVEGNILWTPKPKFFGNIFYTTNNYHVADINLYYLNIRENVANRVKYYFNK
;
A
#
# COMPACT_ATOMS: atom_id res chain seq x y z
N MET A 1 10.38 -12.07 50.12
CA MET A 1 10.89 -12.96 49.08
C MET A 1 10.01 -12.74 47.86
N ILE A 2 10.43 -11.81 47.01
CA ILE A 2 9.65 -11.31 45.89
C ILE A 2 10.17 -12.06 44.64
N PHE A 3 9.34 -12.89 44.04
CA PHE A 3 9.62 -13.53 42.77
C PHE A 3 9.47 -12.53 41.63
N LEU A 4 10.58 -12.08 41.06
CA LEU A 4 10.62 -11.37 39.79
C LEU A 4 10.39 -12.39 38.67
N LEU A 5 9.21 -12.38 38.06
CA LEU A 5 8.93 -13.11 36.83
C LEU A 5 9.47 -12.29 35.66
N THR A 6 10.70 -12.60 35.26
CA THR A 6 11.32 -12.04 34.05
C THR A 6 10.67 -12.69 32.84
N LEU A 7 9.69 -12.00 32.22
CA LEU A 7 9.14 -12.39 30.93
C LEU A 7 10.14 -11.99 29.83
N MET A 8 11.02 -12.91 29.52
CA MET A 8 12.00 -12.81 28.44
C MET A 8 11.24 -13.07 27.12
N ILE A 9 10.72 -12.03 26.50
CA ILE A 9 10.25 -12.09 25.11
C ILE A 9 11.50 -12.10 24.24
N LEU A 10 12.01 -13.28 23.93
CA LEU A 10 12.95 -13.49 22.86
C LEU A 10 12.24 -13.11 21.54
N ALA A 11 12.56 -11.95 21.02
CA ALA A 11 12.40 -11.68 19.60
C ALA A 11 13.42 -12.52 18.84
N ILE A 12 13.13 -13.80 18.66
CA ILE A 12 13.88 -14.66 17.77
C ILE A 12 13.55 -14.18 16.36
N ALA A 13 14.43 -13.35 15.81
CA ALA A 13 14.58 -13.25 14.37
C ALA A 13 15.27 -14.55 13.89
N CYS A 14 14.63 -15.69 14.17
CA CYS A 14 14.96 -16.92 13.50
C CYS A 14 14.56 -16.73 12.05
N GLY A 15 15.54 -16.70 11.16
CA GLY A 15 15.31 -16.90 9.75
C GLY A 15 14.58 -18.23 9.62
N VAL A 16 13.26 -18.17 9.41
CA VAL A 16 12.45 -19.37 9.25
C VAL A 16 12.96 -20.09 8.01
N PRO A 17 13.15 -21.40 8.07
CA PRO A 17 13.69 -22.14 6.94
C PRO A 17 12.77 -21.97 5.74
N TYR A 18 13.33 -21.52 4.64
CA TYR A 18 12.62 -21.39 3.37
C TYR A 18 12.09 -22.76 2.93
N LYS A 19 10.78 -22.85 2.73
CA LYS A 19 10.13 -24.00 2.15
C LYS A 19 9.87 -23.72 0.68
N GLY A 20 10.62 -24.36 -0.22
CA GLY A 20 10.37 -24.28 -1.67
C GLY A 20 9.01 -24.90 -2.03
N MET A 21 8.54 -24.60 -3.25
CA MET A 21 7.33 -25.24 -3.76
C MET A 21 7.52 -26.77 -3.89
N GLU A 22 6.51 -27.51 -3.47
CA GLU A 22 6.46 -28.94 -3.72
C GLU A 22 6.33 -29.21 -5.23
N LYS A 23 7.00 -30.26 -5.73
CA LYS A 23 7.04 -30.60 -7.17
C LYS A 23 5.66 -30.83 -7.81
N ASN A 24 4.62 -31.06 -6.98
CA ASN A 24 3.25 -31.36 -7.41
C ASN A 24 2.26 -30.25 -7.07
N TYR A 25 2.72 -29.00 -6.95
CA TYR A 25 1.79 -27.89 -6.78
C TYR A 25 0.99 -27.72 -8.07
N GLU A 26 -0.23 -28.25 -8.07
CA GLU A 26 -1.19 -27.99 -9.12
C GLU A 26 -1.75 -26.59 -8.96
N ARG A 27 -1.62 -25.80 -10.01
CA ARG A 27 -2.21 -24.47 -10.10
C ARG A 27 -3.74 -24.64 -10.04
N ARG A 28 -4.35 -24.21 -8.95
CA ARG A 28 -5.81 -24.29 -8.73
C ARG A 28 -6.52 -23.04 -9.26
N ASP A 29 -6.22 -22.63 -10.50
CA ASP A 29 -6.67 -21.37 -11.10
C ASP A 29 -8.19 -21.27 -11.26
N HIS A 30 -8.85 -22.40 -11.43
CA HIS A 30 -10.28 -22.46 -11.69
C HIS A 30 -11.14 -22.57 -10.42
N ILE A 31 -10.53 -22.86 -9.27
CA ILE A 31 -11.22 -22.95 -8.01
C ILE A 31 -11.11 -21.59 -7.31
N ASN A 32 -12.22 -20.85 -7.23
CA ASN A 32 -12.33 -19.55 -6.55
C ASN A 32 -11.87 -18.32 -7.38
N THR A 33 -12.16 -18.28 -8.68
CA THR A 33 -12.06 -17.01 -9.43
C THR A 33 -13.07 -16.00 -8.85
N PRO A 34 -12.63 -14.79 -8.46
CA PRO A 34 -13.56 -13.80 -7.91
C PRO A 34 -14.57 -13.33 -8.94
N ASP A 35 -15.83 -13.27 -8.55
CA ASP A 35 -16.91 -12.62 -9.31
C ASP A 35 -17.18 -11.23 -8.71
N TYR A 36 -16.68 -10.19 -9.33
CA TYR A 36 -16.80 -8.82 -8.82
C TYR A 36 -18.20 -8.21 -8.97
N SER A 37 -19.18 -8.96 -9.48
CA SER A 37 -20.59 -8.62 -9.33
C SER A 37 -21.09 -8.85 -7.91
N ASP A 38 -20.43 -9.75 -7.16
CA ASP A 38 -20.69 -10.01 -5.75
C ASP A 38 -19.79 -9.13 -4.86
N LEU A 39 -20.42 -8.35 -3.97
CA LEU A 39 -19.74 -7.47 -3.01
C LEU A 39 -18.84 -8.24 -2.02
N HIS A 40 -18.99 -9.56 -1.91
CA HIS A 40 -18.10 -10.42 -1.12
C HIS A 40 -16.65 -10.33 -1.61
N TYR A 41 -16.42 -10.21 -2.91
CA TYR A 41 -15.09 -10.11 -3.51
C TYR A 41 -14.47 -8.70 -3.48
N TRP A 42 -15.09 -7.78 -2.73
CA TRP A 42 -14.52 -6.48 -2.42
C TRP A 42 -14.15 -6.41 -0.94
N ALA A 43 -12.95 -6.00 -0.60
CA ALA A 43 -12.53 -5.70 0.76
C ALA A 43 -13.11 -4.35 1.21
N ALA A 44 -13.22 -3.37 0.28
CA ALA A 44 -13.96 -2.13 0.48
C ALA A 44 -14.83 -1.83 -0.75
N HIS A 45 -16.07 -1.36 -0.51
CA HIS A 45 -17.00 -0.99 -1.57
C HIS A 45 -18.09 -0.04 -1.04
N PRO A 46 -18.46 1.04 -1.76
CA PRO A 46 -19.39 2.05 -1.26
C PRO A 46 -20.83 1.55 -1.00
N PHE A 47 -21.18 0.33 -1.47
CA PHE A 47 -22.52 -0.25 -1.27
C PHE A 47 -22.56 -1.31 -0.17
N LYS A 48 -21.50 -1.41 0.63
CA LYS A 48 -21.50 -2.22 1.85
C LYS A 48 -20.77 -1.48 2.96
N LYS A 49 -21.01 -1.87 4.20
CA LYS A 49 -20.26 -1.37 5.33
C LYS A 49 -18.97 -2.16 5.51
N ASP A 50 -17.83 -1.48 5.58
CA ASP A 50 -16.53 -2.11 5.68
C ASP A 50 -15.50 -1.23 6.42
N PRO A 51 -14.30 -1.75 6.73
CA PRO A 51 -13.30 -1.00 7.49
C PRO A 51 -12.78 0.28 6.83
N ALA A 52 -12.88 0.44 5.50
CA ALA A 52 -12.49 1.67 4.82
C ALA A 52 -13.41 2.86 5.16
N ASP A 53 -14.65 2.60 5.63
CA ASP A 53 -15.56 3.65 6.10
C ASP A 53 -15.13 4.25 7.45
N SER A 54 -14.18 3.61 8.12
CA SER A 54 -13.77 4.01 9.45
C SER A 54 -12.96 5.31 9.42
N VAL A 55 -13.17 6.13 10.47
CA VAL A 55 -12.44 7.37 10.69
C VAL A 55 -11.86 7.32 12.10
N PRO A 56 -10.57 7.62 12.30
CA PRO A 56 -10.01 7.70 13.64
C PRO A 56 -10.82 8.64 14.54
N GLN A 57 -11.15 8.18 15.74
CA GLN A 57 -12.06 8.84 16.66
C GLN A 57 -11.78 10.37 16.83
N PRO A 58 -10.53 10.86 16.90
CA PRO A 58 -10.28 12.31 17.00
C PRO A 58 -10.70 13.14 15.76
N LEU A 59 -10.98 12.50 14.62
CA LEU A 59 -11.39 13.18 13.39
C LEU A 59 -12.90 13.12 13.15
N LEU A 60 -13.66 12.36 13.93
CA LEU A 60 -15.09 12.13 13.67
C LEU A 60 -15.91 13.41 13.65
N SER A 61 -15.63 14.35 14.54
CA SER A 61 -16.40 15.61 14.65
C SER A 61 -16.25 16.55 13.45
N THR A 62 -15.17 16.39 12.68
CA THR A 62 -14.89 17.23 11.51
C THR A 62 -15.02 16.46 10.19
N PHE A 63 -15.28 15.17 10.25
CA PHE A 63 -15.40 14.34 9.08
C PHE A 63 -16.72 14.59 8.35
N GLN A 64 -16.60 14.89 7.05
CA GLN A 64 -17.72 14.97 6.13
C GLN A 64 -17.48 13.97 5.01
N PRO A 65 -18.41 13.01 4.78
CA PRO A 65 -18.31 12.10 3.64
C PRO A 65 -18.29 12.86 2.31
N ASP A 66 -17.39 12.47 1.43
CA ASP A 66 -17.32 12.97 0.06
C ASP A 66 -17.47 11.81 -0.93
N SER A 67 -18.08 12.05 -2.06
CA SER A 67 -18.24 11.11 -3.16
C SER A 67 -17.88 11.71 -4.51
N SER A 68 -17.15 12.83 -4.50
CA SER A 68 -16.81 13.57 -5.72
C SER A 68 -15.85 12.81 -6.62
N VAL A 69 -14.99 11.99 -6.05
CA VAL A 69 -14.05 11.12 -6.78
C VAL A 69 -14.20 9.67 -6.36
N ASP A 70 -13.57 8.79 -7.11
CA ASP A 70 -13.41 7.39 -6.74
C ASP A 70 -11.96 7.10 -6.35
N VAL A 71 -11.76 6.25 -5.36
CA VAL A 71 -10.47 5.73 -4.95
C VAL A 71 -10.44 4.24 -5.25
N PHE A 72 -9.55 3.81 -6.12
CA PHE A 72 -9.29 2.39 -6.33
C PHE A 72 -8.04 2.02 -5.55
N PHE A 73 -8.24 1.30 -4.44
CA PHE A 73 -7.18 0.91 -3.51
C PHE A 73 -6.76 -0.54 -3.73
N ILE A 74 -5.48 -0.78 -4.00
CA ILE A 74 -4.91 -2.12 -4.15
C ILE A 74 -4.08 -2.42 -2.90
N HIS A 75 -4.60 -3.30 -2.05
CA HIS A 75 -4.00 -3.60 -0.76
C HIS A 75 -2.68 -4.39 -0.88
N PRO A 76 -1.78 -4.34 0.12
CA PRO A 76 -0.60 -5.22 0.17
C PRO A 76 -1.00 -6.67 0.39
N THR A 77 -0.06 -7.59 0.16
CA THR A 77 -0.27 -8.96 0.63
C THR A 77 -0.22 -9.04 2.15
N THR A 78 -1.16 -9.76 2.72
CA THR A 78 -1.17 -10.18 4.11
C THR A 78 -0.88 -11.69 4.25
N TYR A 79 -0.70 -12.37 3.11
CA TYR A 79 -0.28 -13.75 3.03
C TYR A 79 1.25 -13.84 3.21
N THR A 80 1.66 -13.91 4.48
CA THR A 80 3.06 -13.87 4.92
C THR A 80 3.51 -15.17 5.60
N ASP A 81 2.67 -16.22 5.57
CA ASP A 81 3.00 -17.51 6.13
C ASP A 81 4.10 -18.16 5.29
N ASP A 82 5.20 -18.49 5.94
CA ASP A 82 6.39 -19.07 5.34
C ASP A 82 6.29 -20.59 5.14
N GLN A 83 5.30 -21.25 5.75
CA GLN A 83 4.97 -22.65 5.49
C GLN A 83 4.25 -22.84 4.15
N LEU A 84 3.82 -21.76 3.49
CA LEU A 84 3.13 -21.79 2.21
C LEU A 84 1.96 -22.79 2.16
N PRO A 85 1.00 -22.73 3.11
CA PRO A 85 -0.06 -23.74 3.21
C PRO A 85 -0.94 -23.83 1.95
N PHE A 86 -0.93 -22.78 1.13
CA PHE A 86 -1.65 -22.70 -0.14
C PHE A 86 -0.72 -22.52 -1.35
N GLY A 87 0.57 -22.84 -1.20
CA GLY A 87 1.59 -22.50 -2.19
C GLY A 87 1.79 -20.98 -2.29
N TYR A 88 2.14 -20.46 -3.46
CA TYR A 88 2.38 -19.03 -3.63
C TYR A 88 1.12 -18.20 -3.86
N SER A 89 -0.06 -18.78 -4.05
CA SER A 89 -1.32 -18.04 -4.27
C SER A 89 -2.34 -18.36 -3.18
N ALA A 90 -2.79 -17.35 -2.45
CA ALA A 90 -3.80 -17.51 -1.41
C ALA A 90 -5.19 -17.79 -2.02
N PRO A 91 -6.00 -18.67 -1.41
CA PRO A 91 -7.41 -18.80 -1.77
C PRO A 91 -8.17 -17.51 -1.49
N ILE A 92 -8.97 -17.05 -2.44
CA ILE A 92 -9.71 -15.78 -2.34
C ILE A 92 -10.72 -15.77 -1.16
N ASN A 93 -11.26 -16.95 -0.81
CA ASN A 93 -12.28 -17.11 0.23
C ASN A 93 -11.68 -17.51 1.60
N ASN A 94 -10.37 -17.36 1.81
CA ASN A 94 -9.77 -17.62 3.10
C ASN A 94 -10.19 -16.56 4.12
N ILE A 95 -11.06 -16.93 5.06
CA ILE A 95 -11.68 -16.00 6.03
C ILE A 95 -10.63 -15.36 6.93
N GLU A 96 -9.64 -16.11 7.41
CA GLU A 96 -8.59 -15.59 8.29
C GLU A 96 -7.74 -14.53 7.58
N LEU A 97 -7.30 -14.84 6.35
CA LEU A 97 -6.51 -13.94 5.54
C LEU A 97 -7.30 -12.68 5.16
N ASN A 98 -8.58 -12.85 4.79
CA ASN A 98 -9.46 -11.73 4.47
C ASN A 98 -9.69 -10.84 5.71
N THR A 99 -9.93 -11.44 6.89
CA THR A 99 -10.06 -10.69 8.16
C THR A 99 -8.77 -9.93 8.48
N LYS A 100 -7.60 -10.57 8.32
CA LYS A 100 -6.30 -9.92 8.49
C LYS A 100 -6.16 -8.73 7.54
N THR A 101 -6.50 -8.90 6.26
CA THR A 101 -6.48 -7.82 5.27
C THR A 101 -7.40 -6.67 5.67
N ASP A 102 -8.64 -6.97 6.05
CA ASP A 102 -9.64 -5.98 6.40
C ASP A 102 -9.23 -5.11 7.61
N TYR A 103 -8.74 -5.73 8.68
CA TYR A 103 -8.44 -5.03 9.93
C TYR A 103 -6.98 -4.55 10.08
N THR A 104 -6.12 -4.84 9.11
CA THR A 104 -4.75 -4.28 9.08
C THR A 104 -4.56 -3.30 7.94
N THR A 105 -4.93 -3.65 6.71
CA THR A 105 -4.64 -2.82 5.54
C THR A 105 -5.83 -1.95 5.12
N ILE A 106 -7.03 -2.51 5.05
CA ILE A 106 -8.20 -1.71 4.68
C ILE A 106 -8.49 -0.67 5.77
N LEU A 107 -8.53 -1.10 7.02
CA LEU A 107 -8.76 -0.20 8.15
C LEU A 107 -7.69 0.90 8.27
N PHE A 108 -6.41 0.56 8.15
CA PHE A 108 -5.30 1.48 8.46
C PHE A 108 -4.74 2.22 7.25
N GLN A 109 -5.05 1.79 6.02
CA GLN A 109 -4.49 2.40 4.80
C GLN A 109 -5.59 2.89 3.85
N ALA A 110 -6.57 2.04 3.48
CA ALA A 110 -7.63 2.45 2.57
C ALA A 110 -8.54 3.53 3.18
N SER A 111 -8.79 3.48 4.49
CA SER A 111 -9.58 4.49 5.22
C SER A 111 -9.02 5.91 5.16
N ILE A 112 -7.73 6.08 4.85
CA ILE A 112 -7.12 7.40 4.64
C ILE A 112 -7.89 8.16 3.56
N PHE A 113 -8.32 7.47 2.52
CA PHE A 113 -8.85 8.06 1.31
C PHE A 113 -10.37 8.31 1.35
N ASN A 114 -11.08 7.84 2.38
CA ASN A 114 -12.52 8.07 2.49
C ASN A 114 -12.90 9.56 2.69
N VAL A 115 -11.92 10.42 2.91
CA VAL A 115 -12.11 11.87 3.00
C VAL A 115 -12.43 12.53 1.67
N VAL A 116 -12.14 11.87 0.56
CA VAL A 116 -12.29 12.48 -0.78
C VAL A 116 -13.26 11.74 -1.67
N GLY A 117 -13.66 10.51 -1.33
CA GLY A 117 -14.48 9.78 -2.27
C GLY A 117 -14.87 8.38 -1.85
N ARG A 118 -15.51 7.71 -2.80
CA ARG A 118 -15.92 6.31 -2.65
C ARG A 118 -14.71 5.39 -2.77
N VAL A 119 -14.50 4.52 -1.79
CA VAL A 119 -13.36 3.60 -1.78
C VAL A 119 -13.77 2.25 -2.36
N PHE A 120 -13.04 1.79 -3.37
CA PHE A 120 -13.14 0.47 -3.98
C PHE A 120 -11.83 -0.27 -3.76
N ALA A 121 -11.86 -1.40 -3.06
CA ALA A 121 -10.68 -2.24 -2.85
C ALA A 121 -11.05 -3.69 -3.16
N PRO A 122 -10.60 -4.27 -4.28
CA PRO A 122 -10.89 -5.65 -4.59
C PRO A 122 -10.15 -6.60 -3.66
N ARG A 123 -10.75 -7.74 -3.32
CA ARG A 123 -10.01 -8.92 -2.92
C ARG A 123 -9.38 -9.53 -4.15
N TYR A 124 -8.19 -10.06 -4.02
CA TYR A 124 -7.50 -10.77 -5.10
C TYR A 124 -6.71 -11.95 -4.52
N ARG A 125 -6.42 -12.96 -5.31
CA ARG A 125 -5.60 -14.10 -4.90
C ARG A 125 -4.17 -13.66 -4.67
N GLN A 126 -3.90 -13.20 -3.43
CA GLN A 126 -2.63 -12.61 -3.04
C GLN A 126 -1.47 -13.58 -3.28
N ALA A 127 -0.39 -13.11 -3.89
CA ALA A 127 0.85 -13.85 -3.89
C ALA A 127 1.48 -13.82 -2.49
N ASN A 128 2.07 -14.94 -2.05
CA ASN A 128 2.78 -14.99 -0.78
C ASN A 128 3.98 -14.03 -0.81
N LEU A 129 4.33 -13.49 0.37
CA LEU A 129 5.48 -12.60 0.51
C LEU A 129 6.79 -13.23 -0.02
N GLN A 130 6.97 -14.54 0.13
CA GLN A 130 8.15 -15.25 -0.36
C GLN A 130 8.29 -15.24 -1.88
N ALA A 131 7.20 -14.99 -2.64
CA ALA A 131 7.26 -14.84 -4.09
C ALA A 131 8.19 -13.70 -4.56
N TYR A 132 8.49 -12.74 -3.68
CA TYR A 132 9.49 -11.70 -3.96
C TYR A 132 10.94 -12.17 -3.83
N PHE A 133 11.18 -13.35 -3.24
CA PHE A 133 12.50 -13.86 -2.87
C PHE A 133 12.70 -15.32 -3.32
N PRO A 134 12.42 -15.67 -4.59
CA PRO A 134 12.59 -17.04 -5.07
C PRO A 134 14.06 -17.44 -5.01
N LYS A 135 14.34 -18.69 -4.64
CA LYS A 135 15.70 -19.21 -4.45
C LYS A 135 16.19 -20.10 -5.58
N ASN A 136 15.30 -20.57 -6.45
CA ASN A 136 15.61 -21.45 -7.57
C ASN A 136 14.67 -21.18 -8.74
N ALA A 137 14.91 -21.81 -9.89
CA ALA A 137 14.13 -21.60 -11.10
C ALA A 137 12.66 -22.07 -10.99
N PRO A 138 12.34 -23.25 -10.39
CA PRO A 138 10.96 -23.64 -10.13
C PRO A 138 10.20 -22.63 -9.25
N ASP A 139 10.81 -22.15 -8.17
CA ASP A 139 10.20 -21.14 -7.29
C ASP A 139 9.96 -19.82 -8.04
N SER A 140 10.91 -19.43 -8.92
CA SER A 140 10.76 -18.22 -9.74
C SER A 140 9.57 -18.32 -10.68
N SER A 141 9.40 -19.47 -11.35
CA SER A 141 8.27 -19.70 -12.25
C SER A 141 6.94 -19.68 -11.52
N ALA A 142 6.88 -20.30 -10.34
CA ALA A 142 5.69 -20.31 -9.51
C ALA A 142 5.37 -18.93 -8.90
N ALA A 143 6.39 -18.16 -8.52
CA ALA A 143 6.24 -16.79 -8.05
C ALA A 143 5.68 -15.88 -9.15
N ILE A 144 6.21 -15.97 -10.37
CA ILE A 144 5.71 -15.22 -11.53
C ILE A 144 4.24 -15.58 -11.78
N ALA A 145 3.90 -16.88 -11.78
CA ALA A 145 2.53 -17.32 -11.98
C ALA A 145 1.57 -16.78 -10.89
N ALA A 146 2.03 -16.71 -9.63
CA ALA A 146 1.23 -16.13 -8.55
C ALA A 146 1.00 -14.63 -8.73
N PHE A 147 2.00 -13.86 -9.16
CA PHE A 147 1.84 -12.44 -9.46
C PHE A 147 0.93 -12.20 -10.68
N GLU A 148 1.04 -13.02 -11.73
CA GLU A 148 0.15 -12.91 -12.89
C GLU A 148 -1.30 -13.21 -12.51
N LEU A 149 -1.54 -14.22 -11.67
CA LEU A 149 -2.86 -14.56 -11.16
C LEU A 149 -3.45 -13.41 -10.33
N ALA A 150 -2.68 -12.88 -9.39
CA ALA A 150 -3.08 -11.74 -8.56
C ALA A 150 -3.38 -10.50 -9.41
N TYR A 151 -2.56 -10.22 -10.42
CA TYR A 151 -2.80 -9.11 -11.33
C TYR A 151 -4.06 -9.32 -12.20
N ALA A 152 -4.31 -10.52 -12.68
CA ALA A 152 -5.51 -10.83 -13.45
C ALA A 152 -6.78 -10.55 -12.64
N ASP A 153 -6.79 -10.88 -11.35
CA ASP A 153 -7.91 -10.55 -10.45
C ASP A 153 -8.07 -9.03 -10.29
N VAL A 154 -6.99 -8.31 -9.99
CA VAL A 154 -7.01 -6.84 -9.85
C VAL A 154 -7.49 -6.17 -11.13
N LYS A 155 -7.02 -6.64 -12.29
CA LYS A 155 -7.44 -6.15 -13.60
C LYS A 155 -8.93 -6.36 -13.84
N THR A 156 -9.43 -7.58 -13.60
CA THR A 156 -10.86 -7.91 -13.75
C THR A 156 -11.73 -7.05 -12.84
N ALA A 157 -11.29 -6.82 -11.59
CA ALA A 157 -11.98 -5.94 -10.66
C ALA A 157 -12.01 -4.49 -11.17
N PHE A 158 -10.91 -3.99 -11.71
CA PHE A 158 -10.82 -2.64 -12.23
C PHE A 158 -11.70 -2.46 -13.49
N GLU A 159 -11.70 -3.43 -14.39
CA GLU A 159 -12.59 -3.43 -15.57
C GLU A 159 -14.06 -3.47 -15.16
N TYR A 160 -14.41 -4.30 -14.15
CA TYR A 160 -15.76 -4.34 -13.60
C TYR A 160 -16.14 -2.99 -12.98
N TYR A 161 -15.25 -2.39 -12.19
CA TYR A 161 -15.43 -1.04 -11.62
C TYR A 161 -15.66 0.01 -12.71
N LEU A 162 -14.83 0.04 -13.75
CA LEU A 162 -14.96 1.00 -14.85
C LEU A 162 -16.33 0.86 -15.55
N LYS A 163 -16.77 -0.36 -15.77
CA LYS A 163 -18.03 -0.65 -16.48
C LYS A 163 -19.28 -0.33 -15.66
N HIS A 164 -19.26 -0.60 -14.36
CA HIS A 164 -20.48 -0.63 -13.54
C HIS A 164 -20.57 0.50 -12.51
N TYR A 165 -19.45 1.09 -12.08
CA TYR A 165 -19.43 2.02 -10.94
C TYR A 165 -18.79 3.38 -11.21
N HIS A 166 -17.82 3.46 -12.12
CA HIS A 166 -17.00 4.64 -12.36
C HIS A 166 -17.82 5.89 -12.74
N ALA A 167 -18.84 5.74 -13.61
CA ALA A 167 -19.73 6.83 -14.05
C ALA A 167 -18.99 8.14 -14.44
N GLY A 168 -17.75 8.04 -14.99
CA GLY A 168 -16.98 9.18 -15.45
C GLY A 168 -16.30 10.03 -14.34
N LYS A 169 -16.36 9.63 -13.10
CA LYS A 169 -15.72 10.36 -11.96
C LYS A 169 -14.19 10.40 -12.09
N PRO A 170 -13.54 11.43 -11.52
CA PRO A 170 -12.08 11.39 -11.32
C PRO A 170 -11.66 10.25 -10.42
N ILE A 171 -10.45 9.74 -10.63
CA ILE A 171 -9.93 8.54 -9.95
C ILE A 171 -8.64 8.88 -9.20
N VAL A 172 -8.56 8.42 -7.95
CA VAL A 172 -7.31 8.25 -7.21
C VAL A 172 -6.94 6.78 -7.26
N ILE A 173 -5.75 6.44 -7.73
CA ILE A 173 -5.18 5.10 -7.57
C ILE A 173 -4.31 5.12 -6.33
N ALA A 174 -4.55 4.20 -5.40
CA ALA A 174 -3.73 4.06 -4.20
C ALA A 174 -3.34 2.60 -4.00
N ALA A 175 -2.08 2.35 -3.66
CA ALA A 175 -1.55 1.01 -3.54
C ALA A 175 -0.39 0.96 -2.55
N HIS A 176 -0.23 -0.17 -1.87
CA HIS A 176 0.90 -0.43 -1.00
C HIS A 176 1.51 -1.81 -1.24
N SER A 177 2.85 -1.89 -1.21
CA SER A 177 3.60 -3.16 -1.29
C SER A 177 3.20 -3.99 -2.54
N GLN A 178 2.68 -5.21 -2.39
CA GLN A 178 2.21 -6.01 -3.52
C GLN A 178 1.14 -5.29 -4.34
N GLY A 179 0.28 -4.51 -3.68
CA GLY A 179 -0.66 -3.64 -4.39
C GLY A 179 0.05 -2.68 -5.35
N THR A 180 1.24 -2.17 -4.98
CA THR A 180 2.05 -1.31 -5.87
C THR A 180 2.59 -2.10 -7.08
N THR A 181 2.97 -3.37 -6.92
CA THR A 181 3.34 -4.23 -8.06
C THR A 181 2.23 -4.25 -9.11
N HIS A 182 1.00 -4.46 -8.68
CA HIS A 182 -0.17 -4.52 -9.56
C HIS A 182 -0.60 -3.12 -10.04
N GLY A 183 -0.56 -2.13 -9.15
CA GLY A 183 -0.92 -0.74 -9.45
C GLY A 183 -0.04 -0.12 -10.53
N LYS A 184 1.27 -0.43 -10.55
CA LYS A 184 2.18 0.00 -11.62
C LYS A 184 1.72 -0.50 -12.98
N ARG A 185 1.40 -1.78 -13.07
CA ARG A 185 0.94 -2.40 -14.30
C ARG A 185 -0.43 -1.86 -14.72
N LEU A 186 -1.34 -1.67 -13.77
CA LEU A 186 -2.66 -1.08 -14.00
C LEU A 186 -2.55 0.33 -14.59
N LEU A 187 -1.68 1.18 -14.02
CA LEU A 187 -1.44 2.52 -14.55
C LEU A 187 -0.85 2.49 -15.96
N LYS A 188 0.04 1.55 -16.24
CA LYS A 188 0.63 1.38 -17.57
C LYS A 188 -0.42 1.00 -18.62
N GLU A 189 -1.32 0.09 -18.29
CA GLU A 189 -2.32 -0.44 -19.23
C GLU A 189 -3.50 0.51 -19.44
N TYR A 190 -3.96 1.21 -18.38
CA TYR A 190 -5.21 1.96 -18.41
C TYR A 190 -5.06 3.48 -18.40
N PHE A 191 -3.92 4.01 -17.97
CA PHE A 191 -3.73 5.45 -17.83
C PHE A 191 -2.60 6.01 -18.70
N ASP A 192 -1.45 5.32 -18.80
CA ASP A 192 -0.32 5.82 -19.59
C ASP A 192 -0.64 5.75 -21.08
N ASN A 193 -0.65 6.91 -21.76
CA ASN A 193 -1.09 7.05 -23.17
C ASN A 193 -2.58 6.69 -23.42
N GLN A 194 -3.43 6.68 -22.38
CA GLN A 194 -4.85 6.37 -22.49
C GLN A 194 -5.71 7.57 -22.10
N VAL A 195 -6.95 7.61 -22.61
CA VAL A 195 -7.92 8.67 -22.31
C VAL A 195 -8.19 8.78 -20.79
N LEU A 196 -8.15 7.66 -20.09
CA LEU A 196 -8.40 7.60 -18.65
C LEU A 196 -7.37 8.41 -17.83
N LYS A 197 -6.18 8.71 -18.39
CA LYS A 197 -5.20 9.63 -17.77
C LYS A 197 -5.83 10.97 -17.38
N ASN A 198 -6.77 11.47 -18.17
CA ASN A 198 -7.44 12.74 -17.89
C ASN A 198 -8.36 12.69 -16.66
N LYS A 199 -8.69 11.49 -16.19
CA LYS A 199 -9.45 11.27 -14.96
C LYS A 199 -8.57 11.01 -13.73
N LEU A 200 -7.25 10.88 -13.91
CA LEU A 200 -6.34 10.62 -12.80
C LEU A 200 -6.15 11.88 -11.94
N VAL A 201 -6.59 11.84 -10.70
CA VAL A 201 -6.26 12.87 -9.71
C VAL A 201 -4.80 12.70 -9.27
N ALA A 202 -4.44 11.54 -8.79
CA ALA A 202 -3.06 11.15 -8.46
C ALA A 202 -2.96 9.64 -8.27
N ALA A 203 -1.74 9.09 -8.41
CA ALA A 203 -1.43 7.70 -8.10
C ALA A 203 -0.44 7.62 -6.93
N TYR A 204 -0.89 7.07 -5.79
CA TYR A 204 -0.08 6.78 -4.61
C TYR A 204 0.41 5.34 -4.68
N LEU A 205 1.62 5.11 -5.15
CA LEU A 205 2.25 3.80 -5.33
C LEU A 205 3.37 3.60 -4.29
N ILE A 206 3.03 3.10 -3.13
CA ILE A 206 3.87 3.14 -1.94
C ILE A 206 4.50 1.78 -1.64
N GLY A 207 5.72 1.78 -1.11
CA GLY A 207 6.38 0.59 -0.54
C GLY A 207 7.22 -0.23 -1.50
N LEU A 208 7.07 -0.04 -2.81
CA LEU A 208 7.92 -0.67 -3.84
C LEU A 208 8.43 0.38 -4.83
N PRO A 209 9.55 0.10 -5.54
CA PRO A 209 10.13 1.08 -6.45
C PRO A 209 9.22 1.31 -7.67
N VAL A 210 9.04 2.58 -8.00
CA VAL A 210 8.50 3.04 -9.28
C VAL A 210 9.62 3.79 -9.98
N THR A 211 10.06 3.33 -11.15
CA THR A 211 11.17 3.96 -11.84
C THR A 211 10.73 5.23 -12.57
N GLU A 212 11.62 6.22 -12.71
CA GLU A 212 11.30 7.46 -13.45
C GLU A 212 10.91 7.20 -14.91
N ASN A 213 11.39 6.08 -15.48
CA ASN A 213 11.13 5.67 -16.85
C ASN A 213 10.04 4.58 -17.00
N GLU A 214 9.29 4.30 -15.91
CA GLU A 214 8.21 3.30 -15.93
C GLU A 214 7.13 3.62 -16.97
N TYR A 215 6.85 4.93 -17.14
CA TYR A 215 5.75 5.43 -17.97
C TYR A 215 6.23 6.44 -19.00
N THR A 216 5.47 6.52 -20.09
CA THR A 216 5.77 7.48 -21.16
C THR A 216 5.25 8.89 -20.82
N GLN A 217 4.00 9.00 -20.39
CA GLN A 217 3.33 10.28 -20.13
C GLN A 217 3.15 10.57 -18.63
N LEU A 218 2.92 9.56 -17.80
CA LEU A 218 2.80 9.78 -16.36
C LEU A 218 4.18 10.09 -15.77
N LYS A 219 4.25 11.14 -14.95
CA LYS A 219 5.49 11.61 -14.33
C LYS A 219 5.33 11.70 -12.81
N ALA A 220 6.45 11.80 -12.09
CA ALA A 220 6.44 12.05 -10.66
C ALA A 220 5.73 13.39 -10.37
N CYS A 221 4.98 13.43 -9.26
CA CYS A 221 4.51 14.70 -8.70
C CYS A 221 5.70 15.47 -8.11
N THR A 222 5.81 16.74 -8.40
CA THR A 222 6.89 17.62 -7.91
C THR A 222 6.39 18.71 -6.97
N SER A 223 5.07 18.78 -6.75
CA SER A 223 4.47 19.74 -5.82
C SER A 223 3.23 19.15 -5.13
N PRO A 224 2.82 19.71 -3.98
CA PRO A 224 1.68 19.19 -3.21
C PRO A 224 0.34 19.26 -3.94
N ASN A 225 0.21 20.13 -4.93
CA ASN A 225 -1.05 20.42 -5.60
C ASN A 225 -1.15 19.86 -7.02
N GLN A 226 -0.07 19.29 -7.54
CA GLN A 226 -0.04 18.74 -8.90
C GLN A 226 -0.95 17.51 -8.99
N THR A 227 -1.68 17.37 -10.11
CA THR A 227 -2.58 16.25 -10.39
C THR A 227 -2.21 15.54 -11.68
N GLY A 228 -2.70 14.32 -11.86
CA GLY A 228 -2.35 13.46 -13.01
C GLY A 228 -0.92 12.92 -12.95
N CYS A 229 -0.37 12.74 -11.76
CA CYS A 229 1.02 12.38 -11.52
C CYS A 229 1.17 11.28 -10.46
N ILE A 230 2.40 10.78 -10.28
CA ILE A 230 2.73 9.63 -9.44
C ILE A 230 3.45 10.10 -8.17
N ILE A 231 3.06 9.50 -7.06
CA ILE A 231 3.63 9.67 -5.73
C ILE A 231 4.14 8.30 -5.29
N SER A 232 5.40 8.22 -4.88
CA SER A 232 5.99 6.96 -4.44
C SER A 232 7.07 7.18 -3.39
N TRP A 233 7.24 6.23 -2.48
CA TRP A 233 8.38 6.13 -1.56
C TRP A 233 8.48 4.72 -0.95
N ARG A 234 9.64 4.42 -0.39
CA ARG A 234 9.96 3.24 0.43
C ARG A 234 10.70 3.72 1.67
N THR A 235 10.20 3.44 2.87
CA THR A 235 10.72 4.03 4.10
C THR A 235 11.73 3.13 4.80
N TYR A 236 12.90 3.68 5.08
CA TYR A 236 13.93 3.03 5.85
C TYR A 236 14.44 3.97 6.96
N LYS A 237 15.03 3.37 8.00
CA LYS A 237 15.68 4.11 9.07
C LYS A 237 16.79 5.00 8.51
N ALA A 238 16.84 6.25 8.94
CA ALA A 238 17.91 7.18 8.54
C ALA A 238 19.30 6.60 8.83
N GLY A 239 20.18 6.70 7.85
CA GLY A 239 21.52 6.11 7.89
C GLY A 239 21.60 4.63 7.48
N TYR A 240 20.47 4.02 7.09
CA TYR A 240 20.44 2.64 6.59
C TYR A 240 19.90 2.57 5.17
N THR A 241 20.67 1.98 4.27
CA THR A 241 20.27 1.63 2.91
C THR A 241 20.49 0.13 2.71
N PRO A 242 19.44 -0.66 2.40
CA PRO A 242 19.58 -2.08 2.17
C PRO A 242 20.55 -2.40 1.02
N PRO A 243 21.34 -3.50 1.11
CA PRO A 243 22.27 -3.89 0.05
C PRO A 243 21.64 -4.02 -1.33
N LEU A 244 20.41 -4.53 -1.41
CA LEU A 244 19.66 -4.64 -2.68
C LEU A 244 19.41 -3.27 -3.30
N ILE A 245 19.13 -2.24 -2.50
CA ILE A 245 18.88 -0.89 -3.00
C ILE A 245 20.18 -0.22 -3.47
N LEU A 246 21.31 -0.50 -2.82
CA LEU A 246 22.61 -0.02 -3.28
C LEU A 246 23.01 -0.60 -4.66
N GLN A 247 22.44 -1.73 -5.04
CA GLN A 247 22.67 -2.38 -6.33
C GLN A 247 21.69 -1.93 -7.42
N GLU A 248 20.67 -1.14 -7.10
CA GLU A 248 19.71 -0.63 -8.09
C GLU A 248 20.40 0.29 -9.11
N LYS A 249 20.29 -0.08 -10.39
CA LYS A 249 20.89 0.68 -11.52
C LYS A 249 19.89 1.64 -12.18
N TYR A 250 18.77 1.90 -11.54
CA TYR A 250 17.72 2.80 -12.00
C TYR A 250 17.50 3.91 -10.97
N LYS A 251 16.86 4.97 -11.39
CA LYS A 251 16.37 6.03 -10.51
C LYS A 251 14.89 5.81 -10.23
N ALA A 252 14.54 5.76 -8.94
CA ALA A 252 13.16 5.62 -8.50
C ALA A 252 12.53 6.98 -8.18
N ILE A 253 11.24 7.07 -8.38
CA ILE A 253 10.44 8.19 -7.89
C ILE A 253 10.39 8.09 -6.35
N VAL A 254 10.85 9.15 -5.68
CA VAL A 254 10.73 9.28 -4.23
C VAL A 254 10.14 10.64 -3.89
N THR A 255 8.94 10.62 -3.33
CA THR A 255 8.24 11.81 -2.84
C THR A 255 8.34 11.86 -1.32
N ASN A 256 8.74 12.99 -0.76
CA ASN A 256 8.69 13.19 0.68
C ASN A 256 7.23 13.43 1.11
N PRO A 257 6.60 12.55 1.91
CA PRO A 257 5.19 12.67 2.30
C PRO A 257 4.89 13.82 3.29
N LEU A 258 5.90 14.56 3.71
CA LEU A 258 5.74 15.75 4.55
C LEU A 258 5.70 17.03 3.73
N THR A 259 6.45 17.10 2.62
CA THR A 259 6.56 18.29 1.74
C THR A 259 5.86 18.11 0.40
N TRP A 260 5.65 16.84 -0.01
CA TRP A 260 5.08 16.46 -1.31
C TRP A 260 5.96 16.87 -2.51
N THR A 261 7.26 16.99 -2.24
CA THR A 261 8.31 17.25 -3.22
C THR A 261 9.33 16.13 -3.22
N ASN A 262 10.28 16.18 -4.12
CA ASN A 262 11.48 15.32 -4.15
C ASN A 262 12.73 16.05 -3.64
N ASP A 263 12.55 17.11 -2.85
CA ASP A 263 13.64 17.85 -2.23
C ASP A 263 14.46 16.95 -1.28
N LEU A 264 15.79 17.09 -1.34
CA LEU A 264 16.72 16.32 -0.54
C LEU A 264 16.87 16.85 0.90
N THR A 265 16.25 17.99 1.22
CA THR A 265 16.27 18.56 2.56
C THR A 265 15.47 17.71 3.54
N MET A 266 15.97 17.54 4.75
CA MET A 266 15.23 16.88 5.82
C MET A 266 13.98 17.68 6.15
N ALA A 267 12.83 17.06 6.00
CA ALA A 267 11.57 17.59 6.50
C ALA A 267 11.40 17.17 7.96
N GLU A 268 11.41 18.15 8.83
CA GLU A 268 11.36 17.92 10.27
C GLU A 268 10.03 17.35 10.73
N ARG A 269 10.03 16.54 11.80
CA ARG A 269 8.84 15.86 12.30
C ARG A 269 7.72 16.82 12.77
N GLN A 270 8.02 18.07 13.06
CA GLN A 270 7.03 19.07 13.50
C GLN A 270 5.96 19.34 12.42
N ILE A 271 6.28 19.13 11.15
CA ILE A 271 5.30 19.24 10.05
C ILE A 271 4.56 17.92 9.77
N ASN A 272 4.91 16.84 10.47
CA ASN A 272 4.14 15.61 10.43
C ASN A 272 2.86 15.77 11.25
N LYS A 273 1.72 15.78 10.59
CA LYS A 273 0.39 16.02 11.19
C LYS A 273 -0.08 14.88 12.08
N GLY A 274 0.45 13.68 11.88
CA GLY A 274 0.22 12.53 12.71
C GLY A 274 0.14 11.21 11.94
N GLY A 275 0.65 10.18 12.61
CA GLY A 275 0.52 8.79 12.18
C GLY A 275 -0.58 8.07 12.93
N VAL A 276 -1.12 7.02 12.32
CA VAL A 276 -2.02 6.04 12.95
C VAL A 276 -1.29 4.70 12.94
N LEU A 277 -0.86 4.23 14.11
CA LEU A 277 0.07 3.10 14.23
C LEU A 277 -0.65 1.83 14.72
N LEU A 278 -0.45 1.45 15.98
CA LEU A 278 -0.97 0.20 16.55
C LEU A 278 -2.46 0.25 16.92
N LYS A 279 -2.97 1.42 17.19
CA LYS A 279 -4.37 1.65 17.59
C LYS A 279 -5.00 2.63 16.61
N PHE A 280 -6.00 2.18 15.88
CA PHE A 280 -6.64 2.98 14.84
C PHE A 280 -7.19 4.32 15.37
N ASN A 281 -7.82 4.30 16.53
CA ASN A 281 -8.41 5.48 17.16
C ASN A 281 -7.39 6.39 17.89
N LYS A 282 -6.07 6.16 17.69
CA LYS A 282 -5.02 6.98 18.29
C LYS A 282 -4.12 7.62 17.24
N ILE A 283 -4.22 8.93 17.12
CA ILE A 283 -3.30 9.73 16.29
C ILE A 283 -2.06 10.05 17.12
N VAL A 284 -0.89 9.80 16.55
CA VAL A 284 0.41 10.15 17.14
C VAL A 284 0.99 11.35 16.39
N PRO A 285 0.91 12.57 16.93
CA PRO A 285 1.39 13.77 16.24
C PRO A 285 2.92 13.78 16.16
N ALA A 286 3.46 14.46 15.14
CA ALA A 286 4.90 14.65 14.95
C ALA A 286 5.71 13.34 15.10
N VAL A 287 5.17 12.24 14.57
CA VAL A 287 5.71 10.88 14.78
C VAL A 287 6.99 10.63 13.99
N ALA A 288 7.12 11.20 12.80
CA ALA A 288 8.22 10.94 11.88
C ALA A 288 8.69 12.21 11.16
N ALA A 289 10.02 12.33 10.99
CA ALA A 289 10.65 13.20 10.01
C ALA A 289 10.92 12.40 8.72
N ALA A 290 11.24 13.05 7.62
CA ALA A 290 11.49 12.38 6.35
C ALA A 290 12.51 13.12 5.49
N LYS A 291 13.41 12.38 4.83
CA LYS A 291 14.39 12.88 3.87
C LYS A 291 14.43 11.97 2.66
N VAL A 292 14.40 12.55 1.48
CA VAL A 292 14.70 11.79 0.26
C VAL A 292 16.19 11.49 0.21
N GLU A 293 16.52 10.21 0.04
CA GLU A 293 17.92 9.74 -0.05
C GLU A 293 18.04 8.67 -1.14
N GLY A 294 18.59 9.06 -2.29
CA GLY A 294 18.67 8.19 -3.45
C GLY A 294 17.28 7.65 -3.85
N ASN A 295 17.15 6.33 -3.86
CA ASN A 295 15.91 5.63 -4.25
C ASN A 295 14.95 5.34 -3.10
N ILE A 296 15.16 5.94 -1.91
CA ILE A 296 14.37 5.66 -0.69
C ILE A 296 14.06 6.92 0.11
N LEU A 297 13.17 6.77 1.07
CA LEU A 297 12.87 7.77 2.07
C LEU A 297 13.52 7.38 3.39
N TRP A 298 14.47 8.18 3.88
CA TRP A 298 15.02 8.03 5.21
C TRP A 298 14.13 8.68 6.25
N THR A 299 13.86 7.92 7.30
CA THR A 299 13.09 8.39 8.46
C THR A 299 13.90 8.09 9.72
N PRO A 300 14.28 9.09 10.52
CA PRO A 300 14.81 8.86 11.87
C PRO A 300 13.83 8.01 12.67
N LYS A 301 14.32 7.35 13.73
CA LYS A 301 13.49 6.48 14.56
C LYS A 301 12.18 7.19 14.95
N PRO A 302 11.01 6.68 14.56
CA PRO A 302 9.72 7.31 14.83
C PRO A 302 9.48 7.50 16.33
N LYS A 303 8.83 8.60 16.72
CA LYS A 303 8.53 8.93 18.12
C LYS A 303 7.11 8.54 18.49
N PHE A 304 6.98 7.47 19.26
CA PHE A 304 5.72 7.01 19.86
C PHE A 304 6.00 6.27 21.17
N PHE A 305 4.99 6.09 22.00
CA PHE A 305 5.15 5.34 23.24
C PHE A 305 5.54 3.89 22.96
N GLY A 306 6.63 3.44 23.57
CA GLY A 306 7.18 2.09 23.36
C GLY A 306 8.10 1.97 22.16
N ASN A 307 8.47 3.05 21.48
CA ASN A 307 9.37 3.01 20.33
C ASN A 307 10.78 2.46 20.64
N ILE A 308 11.15 2.34 21.93
CA ILE A 308 12.41 1.72 22.33
C ILE A 308 12.53 0.30 21.80
N PHE A 309 11.40 -0.43 21.73
CA PHE A 309 11.33 -1.80 21.19
C PHE A 309 11.23 -1.84 19.67
N TYR A 310 11.08 -0.71 19.00
CA TYR A 310 11.03 -0.63 17.54
C TYR A 310 12.46 -0.56 16.99
N THR A 311 13.05 -1.73 16.76
CA THR A 311 14.47 -1.89 16.41
C THR A 311 14.73 -2.13 14.93
N THR A 312 13.70 -2.35 14.12
CA THR A 312 13.83 -2.58 12.68
C THR A 312 14.48 -1.39 11.96
N ASN A 313 15.23 -1.69 10.90
CA ASN A 313 15.74 -0.68 9.97
C ASN A 313 14.83 -0.52 8.73
N ASN A 314 13.91 -1.46 8.51
CA ASN A 314 12.94 -1.42 7.42
C ASN A 314 11.58 -0.99 7.99
N TYR A 315 11.07 0.16 7.54
CA TYR A 315 9.79 0.71 7.99
C TYR A 315 8.65 0.44 7.00
N HIS A 316 8.85 -0.50 6.08
CA HIS A 316 7.91 -0.84 5.01
C HIS A 316 6.45 -1.02 5.48
N VAL A 317 6.24 -1.76 6.58
CA VAL A 317 4.88 -1.96 7.13
C VAL A 317 4.22 -0.64 7.56
N ALA A 318 5.03 0.36 7.89
CA ALA A 318 4.58 1.67 8.37
C ALA A 318 4.71 2.79 7.31
N ASP A 319 5.07 2.46 6.07
CA ASP A 319 5.27 3.42 4.97
C ASP A 319 4.14 4.45 4.86
N ILE A 320 2.91 4.00 5.01
CA ILE A 320 1.69 4.83 4.94
C ILE A 320 1.33 5.36 6.33
N ASN A 321 1.38 4.50 7.33
CA ASN A 321 0.86 4.76 8.67
C ASN A 321 1.59 5.88 9.42
N LEU A 322 2.90 6.05 9.18
CA LEU A 322 3.70 7.14 9.75
C LEU A 322 3.25 8.52 9.24
N TYR A 323 2.61 8.58 8.09
CA TYR A 323 2.22 9.82 7.40
C TYR A 323 0.70 9.91 7.17
N TYR A 324 -0.09 9.19 7.95
CA TYR A 324 -1.54 9.01 7.77
C TYR A 324 -2.27 10.33 7.52
N LEU A 325 -2.12 11.33 8.41
CA LEU A 325 -2.81 12.60 8.27
C LEU A 325 -2.25 13.47 7.15
N ASN A 326 -0.94 13.39 6.88
CA ASN A 326 -0.34 14.10 5.76
C ASN A 326 -0.88 13.58 4.42
N ILE A 327 -1.05 12.26 4.26
CA ILE A 327 -1.64 11.66 3.06
C ILE A 327 -3.10 12.07 2.93
N ARG A 328 -3.87 11.98 4.02
CA ARG A 328 -5.30 12.33 4.07
C ARG A 328 -5.54 13.76 3.63
N GLU A 329 -4.74 14.69 4.12
CA GLU A 329 -4.82 16.11 3.72
C GLU A 329 -4.35 16.33 2.28
N ASN A 330 -3.24 15.69 1.87
CA ASN A 330 -2.71 15.88 0.53
C ASN A 330 -3.69 15.39 -0.54
N VAL A 331 -4.32 14.23 -0.34
CA VAL A 331 -5.31 13.74 -1.32
C VAL A 331 -6.51 14.68 -1.41
N ALA A 332 -6.97 15.25 -0.29
CA ALA A 332 -8.04 16.25 -0.28
C ALA A 332 -7.65 17.51 -1.05
N ASN A 333 -6.44 18.02 -0.84
CA ASN A 333 -5.90 19.15 -1.57
C ASN A 333 -5.82 18.87 -3.08
N ARG A 334 -5.31 17.69 -3.50
CA ARG A 334 -5.21 17.33 -4.91
C ARG A 334 -6.59 17.22 -5.58
N VAL A 335 -7.57 16.69 -4.90
CA VAL A 335 -8.97 16.64 -5.40
C VAL A 335 -9.49 18.06 -5.60
N LYS A 336 -9.32 18.94 -4.62
CA LYS A 336 -9.70 20.36 -4.76
C LYS A 336 -9.02 21.03 -5.98
N TYR A 337 -7.71 20.82 -6.15
CA TYR A 337 -6.99 21.39 -7.29
C TYR A 337 -7.38 20.75 -8.63
N TYR A 338 -7.77 19.48 -8.64
CA TYR A 338 -8.27 18.81 -9.85
C TYR A 338 -9.54 19.46 -10.40
N PHE A 339 -10.47 19.85 -9.53
CA PHE A 339 -11.72 20.49 -9.92
C PHE A 339 -11.59 22.00 -10.19
N ASN A 340 -10.50 22.63 -9.78
CA ASN A 340 -10.25 24.06 -9.97
C ASN A 340 -9.33 24.35 -11.17
N LYS A 341 -9.07 23.39 -12.04
CA LYS A 341 -8.26 23.52 -13.27
C LYS A 341 -9.04 24.17 -14.40
#